data_78962f141cbdacde1432005a943c3a97
#
_entry.id   78962f141cbdacde1432005a943c3a97
#
_cell.length_a   1.000
_cell.length_b   1.000
_cell.length_c   1.000
_cell.angle_alpha   90.00
_cell.angle_beta   90.00
_cell.angle_gamma   90.00
#
_symmetry.space_group_name_H-M   'P 1'
#
loop_
_entity.id
_entity.type
_entity.pdbx_description
1 polymer ?
#
loop_
_entity_poly.entity_id
_entity_poly.type
_entity_poly.pdbx_seq_one_letter_code
_entity_poly.pdbx_strand_id
1 'polypeptide(L)' 'MTRGEAETEMLQGYMDGLNGDPQPGKNRSASYRHGWANGRDDRASSPRASSSYIHAEALKAIAADSTI' A
#
# COMPACT_ATOMS: atom_id res chain seq x y z
N MET A 1 2.92 -12.97 7.52
CA MET A 1 2.18 -12.12 8.47
C MET A 1 0.69 -12.42 8.40
N THR A 2 -0.07 -12.04 9.42
CA THR A 2 -1.53 -12.20 9.39
C THR A 2 -2.14 -11.15 8.46
N ARG A 3 -3.42 -11.36 8.12
CA ARG A 3 -4.15 -10.38 7.31
C ARG A 3 -4.23 -9.03 8.02
N GLY A 4 -4.47 -9.03 9.33
CA GLY A 4 -4.52 -7.80 10.10
C GLY A 4 -3.20 -7.05 10.10
N GLU A 5 -2.09 -7.77 10.19
CA GLU A 5 -0.76 -7.17 10.08
C GLU A 5 -0.53 -6.59 8.69
N ALA A 6 -0.96 -7.29 7.64
CA ALA A 6 -0.84 -6.80 6.27
C ALA A 6 -1.65 -5.51 6.09
N GLU A 7 -2.86 -5.46 6.63
CA GLU A 7 -3.70 -4.26 6.57
C GLU A 7 -3.06 -3.09 7.31
N THR A 8 -2.46 -3.35 8.46
CA THR A 8 -1.74 -2.34 9.24
C THR A 8 -0.54 -1.81 8.45
N GLU A 9 0.21 -2.70 7.80
CA GLU A 9 1.33 -2.32 6.95
C GLU A 9 0.87 -1.43 5.79
N MET A 10 -0.27 -1.76 5.19
CA MET A 10 -0.81 -0.97 4.09
C MET A 10 -1.19 0.44 4.54
N LEU A 11 -1.84 0.56 5.70
CA LEU A 11 -2.19 1.86 6.25
C LEU A 11 -0.94 2.67 6.58
N GLN A 12 0.06 2.04 7.19
CA GLN A 12 1.31 2.73 7.51
C GLN A 12 2.00 3.23 6.25
N GLY A 13 2.03 2.39 5.21
CA GLY A 13 2.59 2.80 3.91
C GLY A 13 1.87 4.01 3.34
N TYR A 14 0.54 3.98 3.40
CA TYR A 14 -0.27 5.10 2.91
C TYR A 14 0.07 6.40 3.64
N MET A 15 0.17 6.34 4.95
CA MET A 15 0.52 7.52 5.76
C MET A 15 1.91 8.04 5.43
N ASP A 16 2.86 7.13 5.26
CA ASP A 16 4.24 7.49 4.92
C ASP A 16 4.31 8.11 3.52
N GLY A 17 3.56 7.58 2.57
CA GLY A 17 3.48 8.15 1.22
C GLY A 17 2.87 9.55 1.23
N LEU A 18 1.81 9.75 2.01
CA LEU A 18 1.22 11.08 2.21
C LEU A 18 2.21 12.05 2.84
N ASN A 19 3.06 11.55 3.73
CA ASN A 19 4.05 12.38 4.42
C ASN A 19 5.26 12.70 3.55
N GLY A 20 5.37 12.08 2.37
CA GLY A 20 6.47 12.33 1.47
C GLY A 20 7.74 11.54 1.79
N ASP A 21 7.61 10.45 2.53
CA ASP A 21 8.75 9.59 2.85
C ASP A 21 9.31 8.96 1.57
N PRO A 22 10.60 8.57 1.57
CA PRO A 22 11.21 7.97 0.39
C PRO A 22 10.53 6.69 -0.05
N GLN A 23 10.62 6.41 -1.34
CA GLN A 23 10.05 5.19 -1.91
C GLN A 23 10.62 3.96 -1.22
N PRO A 24 9.77 3.04 -0.76
CA PRO A 24 10.25 1.83 -0.10
C PRO A 24 10.90 0.86 -1.09
N GLY A 25 11.87 0.12 -0.60
CA GLY A 25 12.50 -0.94 -1.38
C GLY A 25 11.79 -2.27 -1.22
N LYS A 26 12.40 -3.32 -1.76
CA LYS A 26 11.84 -4.66 -1.74
C LYS A 26 11.84 -5.29 -0.34
N ASN A 27 12.54 -4.68 0.61
CA ASN A 27 12.57 -5.14 1.99
C ASN A 27 11.27 -4.82 2.75
N ARG A 28 10.39 -3.99 2.17
CA ARG A 28 9.10 -3.72 2.78
C ARG A 28 8.05 -4.66 2.18
N SER A 29 6.97 -4.88 2.90
CA SER A 29 5.90 -5.77 2.45
C SER A 29 5.20 -5.24 1.20
N ALA A 30 4.56 -6.13 0.45
CA ALA A 30 3.76 -5.73 -0.70
C ALA A 30 2.62 -4.79 -0.28
N SER A 31 2.01 -5.06 0.88
CA SER A 31 0.95 -4.22 1.43
C SER A 31 1.46 -2.81 1.71
N TYR A 32 2.61 -2.70 2.35
CA TYR A 32 3.22 -1.40 2.64
C TYR A 32 3.49 -0.63 1.35
N ARG A 33 4.13 -1.28 0.37
CA ARG A 33 4.48 -0.65 -0.90
C ARG A 33 3.25 -0.18 -1.66
N HIS A 34 2.19 -0.98 -1.65
CA HIS A 34 0.93 -0.60 -2.29
C HIS A 34 0.33 0.64 -1.60
N GLY A 35 0.27 0.63 -0.27
CA GLY A 35 -0.22 1.77 0.50
C GLY A 35 0.60 3.02 0.22
N TRP A 36 1.93 2.89 0.24
CA TRP A 36 2.83 4.01 0.00
C TRP A 36 2.57 4.66 -1.37
N ALA A 37 2.41 3.85 -2.41
CA ALA A 37 2.15 4.37 -3.76
C ALA A 37 0.83 5.15 -3.81
N ASN A 38 -0.20 4.66 -3.14
CA ASN A 38 -1.47 5.38 -3.06
C ASN A 38 -1.35 6.68 -2.28
N GLY A 39 -0.61 6.66 -1.19
CA GLY A 39 -0.37 7.88 -0.40
C GLY A 39 0.41 8.93 -1.18
N ARG A 40 1.43 8.48 -1.90
CA ARG A 40 2.20 9.37 -2.77
C ARG A 40 1.31 10.02 -3.83
N ASP A 41 0.44 9.22 -4.46
CA ASP A 41 -0.45 9.73 -5.51
C ASP A 41 -1.44 10.74 -4.94
N ASP A 42 -1.97 10.48 -3.75
CA ASP A 42 -2.87 11.44 -3.08
C ASP A 42 -2.13 12.73 -2.72
N ARG A 43 -0.89 12.63 -2.26
CA ARG A 43 -0.08 13.79 -1.93
C ARG A 43 0.16 14.65 -3.18
N ALA A 44 0.44 14.01 -4.32
CA ALA A 44 0.72 14.71 -5.57
C ALA A 44 -0.56 15.12 -6.32
N SER A 45 -1.73 14.76 -5.81
CA SER A 45 -3.02 14.96 -6.49
C SER A 45 -3.02 14.34 -7.88
N SER A 46 -2.32 13.22 -8.03
CA SER A 46 -2.24 12.52 -9.32
C SER A 46 -3.55 11.82 -9.65
N PRO A 47 -3.89 11.69 -10.94
CA PRO A 47 -5.04 10.89 -11.32
C PRO A 47 -4.88 9.47 -10.80
N ARG A 48 -5.95 8.92 -10.23
CA ARG A 48 -5.95 7.58 -9.68
C ARG A 48 -6.68 6.60 -10.60
N ALA A 49 -6.29 5.33 -10.53
CA ALA A 49 -7.05 4.26 -11.13
C ALA A 49 -8.43 4.17 -10.48
N SER A 50 -9.36 3.43 -11.08
CA SER A 50 -10.69 3.26 -10.52
C SER A 50 -10.63 2.62 -9.13
N SER A 51 -11.63 2.88 -8.31
CA SER A 51 -11.73 2.31 -6.96
C SER A 51 -11.69 0.78 -7.01
N SER A 52 -12.34 0.18 -8.01
CA SER A 52 -12.35 -1.28 -8.17
C SER A 52 -10.96 -1.82 -8.43
N TYR A 53 -10.18 -1.16 -9.27
CA TYR A 53 -8.81 -1.57 -9.57
C TYR A 53 -7.93 -1.46 -8.31
N ILE A 54 -8.01 -0.33 -7.63
CA ILE A 54 -7.21 -0.10 -6.41
C ILE A 54 -7.56 -1.14 -5.36
N HIS A 55 -8.85 -1.44 -5.19
CA HIS A 55 -9.29 -2.45 -4.23
C HIS A 55 -8.76 -3.85 -4.58
N ALA A 56 -8.83 -4.22 -5.86
CA ALA A 56 -8.34 -5.53 -6.31
C ALA A 56 -6.83 -5.66 -6.07
N GLU A 57 -6.07 -4.60 -6.35
CA GLU A 57 -4.62 -4.61 -6.12
C GLU A 57 -4.28 -4.63 -4.64
N ALA A 58 -5.08 -3.95 -3.81
CA ALA A 58 -4.91 -4.01 -2.36
C ALA A 58 -5.11 -5.43 -1.84
N LEU A 59 -6.14 -6.13 -2.33
CA LEU A 59 -6.38 -7.51 -1.94
C LEU A 59 -5.25 -8.44 -2.37
N LYS A 60 -4.68 -8.24 -3.55
CA LYS A 60 -3.52 -9.01 -4.01
C LYS A 60 -2.32 -8.80 -3.10
N ALA A 61 -2.05 -7.57 -2.71
CA ALA A 61 -0.93 -7.25 -1.83
C ALA A 61 -1.12 -7.90 -0.46
N ILE A 62 -2.32 -7.81 0.10
CA ILE A 62 -2.64 -8.42 1.38
C ILE A 62 -2.50 -9.94 1.30
N ALA A 63 -2.99 -10.54 0.21
CA ALA A 63 -2.88 -11.99 0.02
C ALA A 63 -1.43 -12.43 -0.09
N ALA A 64 -0.58 -11.66 -0.78
CA ALA A 64 0.84 -11.97 -0.90
C ALA A 64 1.53 -11.95 0.45
N ASP A 65 1.14 -11.04 1.35
CA ASP A 65 1.77 -10.88 2.66
C ASP A 65 1.19 -11.78 3.73
N SER A 66 -0.04 -12.27 3.54
CA SER A 66 -0.73 -13.06 4.55
C SER A 66 -0.69 -14.56 4.25
N THR A 67 0.37 -15.04 3.63
CA THR A 67 0.60 -16.48 3.45
C THR A 67 0.88 -17.14 4.79
N ILE A 68 0.16 -18.18 5.06
CA ILE A 68 0.31 -18.95 6.27
C ILE A 68 1.00 -20.27 5.94
#